data_34b60e874a727d12ba574eab4b484682
#
_entry.id   34b60e874a727d12ba574eab4b484682
#
_cell.length_a   1.000
_cell.length_b   1.000
_cell.length_c   1.000
_cell.angle_alpha   90.00
_cell.angle_beta   90.00
_cell.angle_gamma   90.00
#
_symmetry.space_group_name_H-M   'P 1'
#
loop_
_entity.id
_entity.type
_entity.pdbx_description
1 polymer ?
#
loop_
_entity_poly.entity_id
_entity_poly.type
_entity_poly.pdbx_seq_one_letter_code
_entity_poly.pdbx_strand_id
1 'polypeptide(L)'
;MLYPPNYHGKWVITNPPYLAKNKAKDKTIFTKYDVDDLYKATLLTILDCKGGILIIPTNFLTDERTGVVRSKFLDQFQILEMNIFTIPVFITTTYSVCSFAFKRKDNNTKSAQNFQINIYPDNKQVQISIYPEYDYRLAGEFYNSLKNTNNIFNRLIGATSKDYITNIKLYALDTRTQRIRVEFEPQHYEGKNTDRVYATLTCAKELSEEQERTLIKEFNKQLEDFRKQYFDLSMTNYRDYNRKRIGFTFAY
;
A
#
# COMPACT_ATOMS: atom_id res chain seq x y z
N MET A 1 -4.45 -20.05 -16.34
CA MET A 1 -3.11 -19.94 -15.72
C MET A 1 -2.68 -21.13 -14.86
N LEU A 2 -3.48 -22.17 -14.75
CA LEU A 2 -3.02 -23.42 -14.13
C LEU A 2 -1.84 -24.04 -14.91
N TYR A 3 -1.82 -23.84 -16.20
CA TYR A 3 -0.76 -24.25 -17.14
C TYR A 3 -0.31 -23.01 -17.94
N PRO A 4 0.57 -22.15 -17.37
CA PRO A 4 1.03 -20.96 -18.07
C PRO A 4 1.86 -21.38 -19.30
N PRO A 5 1.84 -20.59 -20.38
CA PRO A 5 2.77 -20.76 -21.48
C PRO A 5 4.22 -20.68 -21.01
N ASN A 6 5.15 -21.23 -21.78
CA ASN A 6 6.57 -21.00 -21.55
C ASN A 6 6.95 -19.58 -22.00
N TYR A 7 7.37 -18.75 -21.07
CA TYR A 7 7.81 -17.36 -21.29
C TYR A 7 9.33 -17.22 -21.41
N HIS A 8 10.07 -18.32 -21.28
CA HIS A 8 11.53 -18.28 -21.35
C HIS A 8 12.02 -17.55 -22.62
N GLY A 9 12.84 -16.56 -22.42
CA GLY A 9 13.43 -15.78 -23.51
C GLY A 9 12.47 -14.87 -24.29
N LYS A 10 11.20 -14.72 -23.89
CA LYS A 10 10.19 -13.91 -24.56
C LYS A 10 10.04 -12.54 -23.90
N TRP A 11 9.57 -11.57 -24.68
CA TRP A 11 9.00 -10.33 -24.18
C TRP A 11 7.52 -10.48 -23.94
N VAL A 12 7.01 -9.87 -22.85
CA VAL A 12 5.59 -9.97 -22.49
C VAL A 12 4.94 -8.59 -22.39
N ILE A 13 3.70 -8.49 -22.87
CA ILE A 13 2.84 -7.33 -22.65
C ILE A 13 1.56 -7.88 -22.06
N THR A 14 1.18 -7.45 -20.87
CA THR A 14 -0.03 -7.95 -20.23
C THR A 14 -0.69 -6.95 -19.29
N ASN A 15 -2.01 -6.99 -19.31
CA ASN A 15 -2.89 -6.40 -18.33
C ASN A 15 -3.65 -7.56 -17.65
N PRO A 16 -3.11 -8.15 -16.59
CA PRO A 16 -3.73 -9.31 -15.95
C PRO A 16 -5.05 -8.93 -15.26
N PRO A 17 -5.96 -9.89 -15.08
CA PRO A 17 -7.19 -9.62 -14.35
C PRO A 17 -6.90 -9.28 -12.87
N TYR A 18 -7.65 -8.31 -12.35
CA TYR A 18 -7.60 -7.87 -10.93
C TYR A 18 -8.77 -8.50 -10.18
N LEU A 19 -8.54 -9.67 -9.60
CA LEU A 19 -9.57 -10.38 -8.84
C LEU A 19 -8.99 -10.89 -7.53
N ALA A 20 -9.51 -10.39 -6.42
CA ALA A 20 -9.12 -10.84 -5.10
C ALA A 20 -9.66 -12.25 -4.79
N LYS A 21 -8.88 -13.08 -4.12
CA LYS A 21 -9.19 -14.46 -3.72
C LYS A 21 -10.56 -14.61 -3.05
N ASN A 22 -10.95 -13.65 -2.20
CA ASN A 22 -12.23 -13.70 -1.48
C ASN A 22 -13.46 -13.46 -2.38
N LYS A 23 -13.26 -12.96 -3.60
CA LYS A 23 -14.32 -12.75 -4.60
C LYS A 23 -14.34 -13.81 -5.68
N ALA A 24 -13.31 -14.64 -5.77
CA ALA A 24 -13.19 -15.69 -6.75
C ALA A 24 -14.07 -16.89 -6.36
N LYS A 25 -14.78 -17.47 -7.35
CA LYS A 25 -15.50 -18.73 -7.20
C LYS A 25 -14.50 -19.90 -7.13
N ASP A 26 -13.56 -19.96 -8.08
CA ASP A 26 -12.47 -20.91 -8.08
C ASP A 26 -11.22 -20.31 -7.43
N LYS A 27 -10.69 -21.00 -6.44
CA LYS A 27 -9.52 -20.57 -5.66
C LYS A 27 -8.24 -21.34 -5.99
N THR A 28 -8.27 -22.24 -6.96
CA THR A 28 -7.16 -23.16 -7.30
C THR A 28 -5.88 -22.39 -7.65
N ILE A 29 -5.97 -21.34 -8.50
CA ILE A 29 -4.80 -20.52 -8.86
C ILE A 29 -4.19 -19.83 -7.64
N PHE A 30 -5.04 -19.27 -6.77
CA PHE A 30 -4.57 -18.56 -5.57
C PHE A 30 -3.84 -19.50 -4.60
N THR A 31 -4.32 -20.74 -4.47
CA THR A 31 -3.66 -21.75 -3.64
C THR A 31 -2.36 -22.22 -4.29
N LYS A 32 -2.35 -22.45 -5.60
CA LYS A 32 -1.15 -22.90 -6.34
C LYS A 32 0.02 -21.93 -6.21
N TYR A 33 -0.24 -20.62 -6.26
CA TYR A 33 0.79 -19.57 -6.24
C TYR A 33 0.93 -18.89 -4.87
N ASP A 34 0.11 -19.27 -3.90
CA ASP A 34 0.02 -18.67 -2.56
C ASP A 34 -0.14 -17.13 -2.63
N VAL A 35 -1.19 -16.70 -3.33
CA VAL A 35 -1.47 -15.28 -3.54
C VAL A 35 -2.93 -14.94 -3.20
N ASP A 36 -3.18 -13.66 -2.98
CA ASP A 36 -4.51 -13.13 -2.64
C ASP A 36 -5.18 -12.37 -3.80
N ASP A 37 -4.47 -12.18 -4.94
CA ASP A 37 -5.00 -11.54 -6.13
C ASP A 37 -4.41 -12.16 -7.41
N LEU A 38 -5.20 -12.19 -8.50
CA LEU A 38 -4.80 -12.83 -9.77
C LEU A 38 -3.61 -12.16 -10.45
N TYR A 39 -3.48 -10.83 -10.36
CA TYR A 39 -2.33 -10.16 -10.97
C TYR A 39 -1.02 -10.63 -10.33
N LYS A 40 -1.03 -10.96 -9.03
CA LYS A 40 0.15 -11.51 -8.32
C LYS A 40 0.54 -12.89 -8.85
N ALA A 41 -0.46 -13.74 -9.15
CA ALA A 41 -0.20 -15.03 -9.81
C ALA A 41 0.44 -14.83 -11.19
N THR A 42 -0.02 -13.85 -11.97
CA THR A 42 0.56 -13.51 -13.27
C THR A 42 2.02 -13.11 -13.15
N LEU A 43 2.38 -12.25 -12.19
CA LEU A 43 3.77 -11.86 -11.95
C LEU A 43 4.66 -13.08 -11.70
N LEU A 44 4.18 -14.07 -10.93
CA LEU A 44 4.93 -15.29 -10.65
C LEU A 44 5.03 -16.23 -11.87
N THR A 45 4.08 -16.18 -12.82
CA THR A 45 4.12 -17.03 -14.02
C THR A 45 5.07 -16.53 -15.09
N ILE A 46 5.41 -15.24 -15.10
CA ILE A 46 6.26 -14.62 -16.12
C ILE A 46 7.72 -14.45 -15.66
N LEU A 47 8.10 -15.04 -14.52
CA LEU A 47 9.45 -14.88 -13.97
C LEU A 47 10.57 -15.34 -14.93
N ASP A 48 10.29 -16.18 -15.94
CA ASP A 48 11.28 -16.63 -16.91
C ASP A 48 11.39 -15.76 -18.17
N CYS A 49 10.60 -14.68 -18.31
CA CYS A 49 10.64 -13.83 -19.47
C CYS A 49 11.92 -12.93 -19.53
N LYS A 50 12.19 -12.33 -20.68
CA LYS A 50 13.28 -11.34 -20.84
C LYS A 50 12.94 -9.98 -20.25
N GLY A 51 11.66 -9.62 -20.25
CA GLY A 51 11.14 -8.33 -19.85
C GLY A 51 9.80 -8.06 -20.51
N GLY A 52 9.32 -6.84 -20.42
CA GLY A 52 8.03 -6.50 -21.00
C GLY A 52 7.42 -5.22 -20.50
N ILE A 53 6.09 -5.14 -20.67
CA ILE A 53 5.25 -4.07 -20.15
C ILE A 53 4.10 -4.70 -19.36
N LEU A 54 3.88 -4.17 -18.18
CA LEU A 54 2.79 -4.58 -17.28
C LEU A 54 1.86 -3.41 -16.99
N ILE A 55 0.56 -3.71 -16.90
CA ILE A 55 -0.43 -2.80 -16.33
C ILE A 55 -1.04 -3.51 -15.12
N ILE A 56 -0.79 -3.01 -13.91
CA ILE A 56 -1.23 -3.65 -12.66
C ILE A 56 -1.68 -2.59 -11.63
N PRO A 57 -2.39 -2.99 -10.56
CA PRO A 57 -2.74 -2.06 -9.49
C PRO A 57 -1.52 -1.41 -8.85
N THR A 58 -1.60 -0.11 -8.56
CA THR A 58 -0.53 0.65 -7.89
C THR A 58 -0.16 0.08 -6.52
N ASN A 59 -1.04 -0.70 -5.90
CA ASN A 59 -0.76 -1.44 -4.67
C ASN A 59 0.40 -2.45 -4.79
N PHE A 60 0.84 -2.75 -6.01
CA PHE A 60 2.09 -3.47 -6.22
C PHE A 60 3.27 -2.84 -5.48
N LEU A 61 3.38 -1.51 -5.49
CA LEU A 61 4.47 -0.79 -4.82
C LEU A 61 4.26 -0.58 -3.33
N THR A 62 3.01 -0.55 -2.85
CA THR A 62 2.71 -0.01 -1.52
C THR A 62 2.13 -1.02 -0.53
N ASP A 63 1.40 -2.04 -1.00
CA ASP A 63 0.76 -3.02 -0.10
C ASP A 63 1.81 -3.97 0.49
N GLU A 64 1.83 -4.07 1.81
CA GLU A 64 2.70 -4.98 2.56
C GLU A 64 2.48 -6.45 2.14
N ARG A 65 1.22 -6.87 1.91
CA ARG A 65 0.87 -8.23 1.46
C ARG A 65 1.37 -8.57 0.06
N THR A 66 1.92 -7.59 -0.66
CA THR A 66 2.56 -7.81 -1.96
C THR A 66 4.07 -8.06 -1.81
N GLY A 67 4.64 -7.85 -0.64
CA GLY A 67 6.09 -7.89 -0.38
C GLY A 67 6.78 -9.12 -0.98
N VAL A 68 6.30 -10.32 -0.66
CA VAL A 68 6.90 -11.57 -1.17
C VAL A 68 6.88 -11.66 -2.69
N VAL A 69 5.75 -11.32 -3.34
CA VAL A 69 5.63 -11.37 -4.80
C VAL A 69 6.46 -10.26 -5.45
N ARG A 70 6.45 -9.06 -4.86
CA ARG A 70 7.23 -7.91 -5.32
C ARG A 70 8.71 -8.21 -5.25
N SER A 71 9.22 -8.77 -4.15
CA SER A 71 10.62 -9.17 -4.00
C SER A 71 11.01 -10.23 -5.02
N LYS A 72 10.24 -11.30 -5.19
CA LYS A 72 10.52 -12.34 -6.20
C LYS A 72 10.62 -11.77 -7.60
N PHE A 73 9.76 -10.79 -7.93
CA PHE A 73 9.77 -10.16 -9.24
C PHE A 73 10.95 -9.19 -9.39
N LEU A 74 11.15 -8.27 -8.44
CA LEU A 74 12.16 -7.22 -8.54
C LEU A 74 13.58 -7.69 -8.21
N ASP A 75 13.76 -8.85 -7.60
CA ASP A 75 15.05 -9.53 -7.52
C ASP A 75 15.57 -9.91 -8.93
N GLN A 76 14.66 -10.28 -9.84
CA GLN A 76 15.00 -10.72 -11.20
C GLN A 76 14.91 -9.63 -12.26
N PHE A 77 14.05 -8.61 -12.04
CA PHE A 77 13.78 -7.58 -13.03
C PHE A 77 14.08 -6.19 -12.50
N GLN A 78 14.51 -5.33 -13.42
CA GLN A 78 14.68 -3.90 -13.21
C GLN A 78 13.49 -3.17 -13.83
N ILE A 79 12.90 -2.23 -13.10
CA ILE A 79 11.94 -1.27 -13.66
C ILE A 79 12.75 -0.21 -14.44
N LEU A 80 12.35 0.05 -15.68
CA LEU A 80 12.99 1.05 -16.52
C LEU A 80 12.31 2.40 -16.37
N GLU A 81 10.98 2.39 -16.40
CA GLU A 81 10.12 3.57 -16.29
C GLU A 81 8.73 3.12 -15.82
N MET A 82 8.05 3.97 -15.08
CA MET A 82 6.70 3.69 -14.59
C MET A 82 5.78 4.89 -14.79
N ASN A 83 4.56 4.60 -15.21
CA ASN A 83 3.47 5.58 -15.28
C ASN A 83 2.42 5.21 -14.23
N ILE A 84 1.98 6.17 -13.44
CA ILE A 84 0.91 6.02 -12.44
C ILE A 84 -0.29 6.86 -12.86
N PHE A 85 -1.47 6.22 -12.86
CA PHE A 85 -2.73 6.88 -13.19
C PHE A 85 -3.53 7.05 -11.90
N THR A 86 -3.72 8.30 -11.49
CA THR A 86 -4.46 8.65 -10.26
C THR A 86 -5.97 8.75 -10.50
N ILE A 87 -6.38 8.67 -11.76
CA ILE A 87 -7.78 8.59 -12.20
C ILE A 87 -8.08 7.21 -12.78
N PRO A 88 -9.34 6.76 -12.81
CA PRO A 88 -9.71 5.53 -13.49
C PRO A 88 -9.40 5.59 -15.00
N VAL A 89 -8.66 4.61 -15.51
CA VAL A 89 -8.35 4.47 -16.95
C VAL A 89 -9.16 3.38 -17.62
N PHE A 90 -9.89 2.58 -16.88
CA PHE A 90 -10.77 1.51 -17.37
C PHE A 90 -12.21 1.80 -16.98
N ILE A 91 -13.14 1.54 -17.90
CA ILE A 91 -14.58 1.73 -17.67
C ILE A 91 -15.11 0.77 -16.59
N THR A 92 -14.53 -0.43 -16.51
CA THR A 92 -15.03 -1.52 -15.67
C THR A 92 -14.39 -1.58 -14.28
N THR A 93 -13.40 -0.74 -13.99
CA THR A 93 -12.72 -0.73 -12.69
C THR A 93 -12.35 0.67 -12.26
N THR A 94 -12.50 0.91 -10.97
CA THR A 94 -12.11 2.16 -10.30
C THR A 94 -10.72 2.06 -9.63
N TYR A 95 -10.00 0.96 -9.86
CA TYR A 95 -8.64 0.81 -9.33
C TYR A 95 -7.67 1.79 -9.98
N SER A 96 -6.84 2.42 -9.15
CA SER A 96 -5.66 3.11 -9.64
C SER A 96 -4.64 2.08 -10.11
N VAL A 97 -4.13 2.29 -11.32
CA VAL A 97 -3.18 1.38 -11.95
C VAL A 97 -1.87 2.08 -12.26
N CYS A 98 -0.82 1.29 -12.37
CA CYS A 98 0.42 1.72 -12.98
C CYS A 98 0.71 0.87 -14.21
N SER A 99 1.38 1.47 -15.19
CA SER A 99 2.04 0.73 -16.27
C SER A 99 3.53 0.93 -16.14
N PHE A 100 4.30 -0.14 -16.35
CA PHE A 100 5.76 -0.01 -16.33
C PHE A 100 6.43 -0.96 -17.32
N ALA A 101 7.53 -0.47 -17.88
CA ALA A 101 8.45 -1.28 -18.63
C ALA A 101 9.49 -1.90 -17.68
N PHE A 102 9.82 -3.16 -17.91
CA PHE A 102 10.79 -3.89 -17.10
C PHE A 102 11.68 -4.78 -17.97
N LYS A 103 12.89 -5.03 -17.50
CA LYS A 103 13.88 -5.89 -18.15
C LYS A 103 14.53 -6.80 -17.13
N ARG A 104 14.84 -8.03 -17.53
CA ARG A 104 15.63 -8.96 -16.71
C ARG A 104 17.00 -8.35 -16.40
N LYS A 105 17.43 -8.46 -15.15
CA LYS A 105 18.77 -8.08 -14.73
C LYS A 105 19.79 -9.06 -15.32
N ASP A 106 20.95 -8.53 -15.69
CA ASP A 106 22.05 -9.37 -16.21
C ASP A 106 22.62 -10.30 -15.13
N ASN A 107 22.61 -9.82 -13.88
CA ASN A 107 23.00 -10.59 -12.70
C ASN A 107 21.82 -10.63 -11.72
N ASN A 108 21.53 -11.78 -11.14
CA ASN A 108 20.48 -11.96 -10.11
C ASN A 108 20.87 -11.34 -8.76
N THR A 109 21.49 -10.16 -8.76
CA THR A 109 21.87 -9.46 -7.54
C THR A 109 20.70 -8.63 -7.01
N LYS A 110 20.41 -8.82 -5.73
CA LYS A 110 19.49 -7.93 -5.02
C LYS A 110 20.13 -6.56 -4.89
N SER A 111 19.55 -5.56 -5.50
CA SER A 111 20.06 -4.19 -5.51
C SER A 111 18.91 -3.19 -5.44
N ALA A 112 19.19 -2.03 -4.85
CA ALA A 112 18.29 -0.89 -4.93
C ALA A 112 17.94 -0.56 -6.38
N GLN A 113 16.73 -0.12 -6.62
CA GLN A 113 16.28 0.32 -7.94
C GLN A 113 15.91 1.79 -7.90
N ASN A 114 16.42 2.52 -8.89
CA ASN A 114 16.13 3.93 -9.09
C ASN A 114 15.48 4.08 -10.45
N PHE A 115 14.27 4.65 -10.49
CA PHE A 115 13.54 4.85 -11.74
C PHE A 115 12.64 6.06 -11.66
N GLN A 116 12.24 6.56 -12.83
CA GLN A 116 11.31 7.66 -12.95
C GLN A 116 9.87 7.16 -12.90
N ILE A 117 9.03 7.87 -12.17
CA ILE A 117 7.57 7.73 -12.21
C ILE A 117 6.98 8.97 -12.83
N ASN A 118 6.14 8.78 -13.85
CA ASN A 118 5.28 9.82 -14.42
C ASN A 118 3.89 9.69 -13.83
N ILE A 119 3.32 10.76 -13.28
CA ILE A 119 2.02 10.78 -12.60
C ILE A 119 1.00 11.49 -13.49
N TYR A 120 -0.05 10.78 -13.88
CA TYR A 120 -1.11 11.30 -14.72
C TYR A 120 -2.44 11.44 -13.94
N PRO A 121 -3.26 12.45 -14.23
CA PRO A 121 -3.15 13.44 -15.33
C PRO A 121 -2.24 14.66 -15.03
N ASP A 122 -1.66 14.75 -13.84
CA ASP A 122 -0.93 15.95 -13.36
C ASP A 122 0.37 16.23 -14.13
N ASN A 123 0.83 15.29 -14.98
CA ASN A 123 2.08 15.35 -15.74
C ASN A 123 3.31 15.63 -14.85
N LYS A 124 3.31 15.11 -13.61
CA LYS A 124 4.44 15.22 -12.69
C LYS A 124 5.42 14.08 -12.91
N GLN A 125 6.70 14.40 -12.82
CA GLN A 125 7.78 13.42 -12.86
C GLN A 125 8.50 13.40 -11.53
N VAL A 126 8.71 12.20 -10.99
CA VAL A 126 9.40 12.01 -9.72
C VAL A 126 10.42 10.87 -9.83
N GLN A 127 11.59 11.05 -9.22
CA GLN A 127 12.57 9.99 -9.08
C GLN A 127 12.32 9.24 -7.79
N ILE A 128 12.30 7.92 -7.89
CA ILE A 128 12.01 7.03 -6.77
C ILE A 128 13.11 6.01 -6.61
N SER A 129 13.46 5.74 -5.36
CA SER A 129 14.33 4.63 -4.95
C SER A 129 13.53 3.61 -4.15
N ILE A 130 13.73 2.34 -4.43
CA ILE A 130 13.17 1.23 -3.66
C ILE A 130 14.28 0.21 -3.36
N TYR A 131 14.21 -0.42 -2.18
CA TYR A 131 15.31 -1.18 -1.62
C TYR A 131 14.89 -2.62 -1.28
N PRO A 132 15.75 -3.62 -1.57
CA PRO A 132 15.45 -5.04 -1.32
C PRO A 132 15.24 -5.37 0.16
N GLU A 133 15.94 -4.69 1.09
CA GLU A 133 15.79 -4.85 2.54
C GLU A 133 14.41 -4.47 3.07
N TYR A 134 13.63 -3.73 2.28
CA TYR A 134 12.24 -3.36 2.57
C TYR A 134 11.26 -4.01 1.59
N ASP A 135 11.59 -5.17 1.03
CA ASP A 135 10.77 -5.86 0.02
C ASP A 135 10.44 -4.97 -1.17
N TYR A 136 11.32 -4.03 -1.52
CA TYR A 136 11.11 -3.01 -2.55
C TYR A 136 9.81 -2.21 -2.36
N ARG A 137 9.35 -2.07 -1.12
CA ARG A 137 8.19 -1.23 -0.81
C ARG A 137 8.54 0.23 -0.97
N LEU A 138 7.67 0.98 -1.63
CA LEU A 138 7.81 2.43 -1.70
C LEU A 138 7.71 3.04 -0.28
N ALA A 139 8.65 3.90 0.10
CA ALA A 139 8.86 4.39 1.47
C ALA A 139 9.09 3.25 2.49
N GLY A 140 9.72 2.16 2.07
CA GLY A 140 9.94 0.99 2.91
C GLY A 140 10.74 1.28 4.18
N GLU A 141 11.74 2.16 4.10
CA GLU A 141 12.53 2.64 5.24
C GLU A 141 11.64 3.30 6.31
N PHE A 142 10.70 4.14 5.91
CA PHE A 142 9.76 4.78 6.81
C PHE A 142 8.85 3.74 7.48
N TYR A 143 8.24 2.84 6.69
CA TYR A 143 7.39 1.79 7.25
C TYR A 143 8.15 0.83 8.18
N ASN A 144 9.44 0.60 7.92
CA ASN A 144 10.25 -0.24 8.78
C ASN A 144 10.61 0.45 10.10
N SER A 145 10.83 1.76 10.09
CA SER A 145 11.09 2.52 11.32
C SER A 145 9.91 2.46 12.30
N LEU A 146 8.68 2.42 11.79
CA LEU A 146 7.47 2.29 12.62
C LEU A 146 7.37 0.94 13.37
N LYS A 147 8.02 -0.12 12.87
CA LYS A 147 7.99 -1.44 13.52
C LYS A 147 8.78 -1.49 14.84
N ASN A 148 9.71 -0.57 15.03
CA ASN A 148 10.61 -0.53 16.18
C ASN A 148 10.12 0.43 17.28
N THR A 149 8.93 1.00 17.14
CA THR A 149 8.35 1.89 18.15
C THR A 149 7.62 1.06 19.21
N ASN A 150 7.77 1.45 20.49
CA ASN A 150 6.92 0.93 21.56
C ASN A 150 5.53 1.52 21.37
N ASN A 151 4.65 0.74 20.74
CA ASN A 151 3.27 1.15 20.52
C ASN A 151 2.55 1.28 21.86
N ILE A 152 2.32 2.49 22.31
CA ILE A 152 1.54 2.80 23.51
C ILE A 152 0.06 3.06 23.16
N PHE A 153 -0.25 3.18 21.88
CA PHE A 153 -1.60 3.37 21.38
C PHE A 153 -2.15 2.07 20.81
N ASN A 154 -3.45 1.89 20.98
CA ASN A 154 -4.21 0.80 20.40
C ASN A 154 -5.54 1.32 19.85
N ARG A 155 -6.18 0.51 19.03
CA ARG A 155 -7.55 0.76 18.60
C ARG A 155 -8.51 0.31 19.69
N LEU A 156 -9.45 1.15 20.06
CA LEU A 156 -10.57 0.73 20.91
C LEU A 156 -11.44 -0.30 20.17
N ILE A 157 -11.41 -1.54 20.63
CA ILE A 157 -12.20 -2.66 20.10
C ILE A 157 -13.10 -3.17 21.23
N GLY A 158 -14.30 -2.60 21.37
CA GLY A 158 -15.24 -2.95 22.43
C GLY A 158 -14.84 -2.39 23.80
N ALA A 159 -15.68 -2.62 24.80
CA ALA A 159 -15.53 -2.11 26.16
C ALA A 159 -14.48 -2.85 27.02
N THR A 160 -13.68 -3.74 26.43
CA THR A 160 -12.76 -4.62 27.16
C THR A 160 -11.31 -4.13 27.15
N SER A 161 -11.00 -2.98 26.55
CA SER A 161 -9.65 -2.41 26.61
C SER A 161 -9.29 -2.05 28.06
N LYS A 162 -8.10 -2.47 28.48
CA LYS A 162 -7.53 -2.06 29.79
C LYS A 162 -6.84 -0.71 29.70
N ASP A 163 -6.64 -0.19 28.49
CA ASP A 163 -6.01 1.09 28.25
C ASP A 163 -6.98 2.25 28.49
N TYR A 164 -6.44 3.43 28.73
CA TYR A 164 -7.23 4.66 28.83
C TYR A 164 -7.79 5.02 27.46
N ILE A 165 -9.09 5.31 27.40
CA ILE A 165 -9.75 5.78 26.18
C ILE A 165 -9.37 7.26 26.01
N THR A 166 -8.82 7.59 24.85
CA THR A 166 -8.46 8.98 24.52
C THR A 166 -9.57 9.69 23.77
N ASN A 167 -9.50 11.01 23.68
CA ASN A 167 -10.34 11.82 22.77
C ASN A 167 -9.75 11.89 21.35
N ILE A 168 -8.79 11.03 21.01
CA ILE A 168 -8.14 10.99 19.70
C ILE A 168 -8.90 10.04 18.78
N LYS A 169 -9.44 10.57 17.70
CA LYS A 169 -10.10 9.79 16.65
C LYS A 169 -9.30 9.81 15.38
N LEU A 170 -8.97 8.61 14.87
CA LEU A 170 -8.28 8.41 13.61
C LEU A 170 -9.28 8.24 12.48
N TYR A 171 -9.13 9.03 11.42
CA TYR A 171 -9.75 8.87 10.11
C TYR A 171 -8.73 8.24 9.16
N ALA A 172 -8.84 6.93 8.93
CA ALA A 172 -7.80 6.13 8.26
C ALA A 172 -7.95 6.05 6.73
N LEU A 173 -8.92 6.75 6.16
CA LEU A 173 -9.23 6.70 4.73
C LEU A 173 -9.52 8.10 4.18
N ASP A 174 -8.87 8.45 3.06
CA ASP A 174 -9.28 9.61 2.26
C ASP A 174 -10.69 9.37 1.71
N THR A 175 -11.53 10.40 1.82
CA THR A 175 -12.83 10.46 1.16
C THR A 175 -12.80 11.57 0.10
N ARG A 176 -13.91 11.87 -0.54
CA ARG A 176 -14.01 13.00 -1.48
C ARG A 176 -13.83 14.35 -0.79
N THR A 177 -14.18 14.45 0.48
CA THR A 177 -14.23 15.71 1.24
C THR A 177 -13.25 15.75 2.40
N GLN A 178 -12.68 14.62 2.78
CA GLN A 178 -11.83 14.51 3.98
C GLN A 178 -10.58 13.71 3.68
N ARG A 179 -9.45 14.16 4.22
CA ARG A 179 -8.17 13.43 4.16
C ARG A 179 -7.98 12.59 5.43
N ILE A 180 -7.10 11.61 5.36
CA ILE A 180 -6.58 10.88 6.51
C ILE A 180 -6.03 11.88 7.51
N ARG A 181 -6.41 11.74 8.78
CA ARG A 181 -5.98 12.60 9.89
C ARG A 181 -6.38 12.00 11.23
N VAL A 182 -5.87 12.58 12.30
CA VAL A 182 -6.42 12.43 13.63
C VAL A 182 -7.08 13.73 14.08
N GLU A 183 -8.14 13.63 14.86
CA GLU A 183 -8.88 14.77 15.40
C GLU A 183 -9.15 14.58 16.90
N PHE A 184 -9.29 15.70 17.61
CA PHE A 184 -9.79 15.72 18.98
C PHE A 184 -11.32 15.63 18.92
N GLU A 185 -11.87 14.54 19.40
CA GLU A 185 -13.31 14.32 19.45
C GLU A 185 -13.67 13.70 20.80
N PRO A 186 -14.21 14.50 21.75
CA PRO A 186 -14.67 14.00 23.04
C PRO A 186 -15.62 12.85 22.85
N GLN A 187 -15.31 11.70 23.44
CA GLN A 187 -16.01 10.47 23.14
C GLN A 187 -17.07 10.17 24.19
N HIS A 188 -18.27 9.93 23.72
CA HIS A 188 -19.17 9.03 24.39
C HIS A 188 -19.12 7.70 23.63
N TYR A 189 -18.36 6.74 24.16
CA TYR A 189 -18.29 5.41 23.54
C TYR A 189 -19.61 4.67 23.72
N GLU A 190 -20.38 4.56 22.65
CA GLU A 190 -21.62 3.81 22.61
C GLU A 190 -21.45 2.50 21.83
N GLY A 191 -20.75 1.49 22.36
CA GLY A 191 -20.75 0.16 21.79
C GLY A 191 -19.61 -0.18 20.80
N LYS A 192 -19.82 -1.12 19.89
CA LYS A 192 -18.79 -1.76 19.06
C LYS A 192 -18.23 -0.85 17.97
N ASN A 193 -17.04 -0.33 18.14
CA ASN A 193 -16.32 0.38 17.09
C ASN A 193 -15.64 -0.63 16.14
N THR A 194 -16.39 -1.18 15.18
CA THR A 194 -15.91 -2.11 14.16
C THR A 194 -15.64 -1.43 12.84
N ASP A 195 -15.74 -0.11 12.76
CA ASP A 195 -15.54 0.62 11.51
C ASP A 195 -14.12 0.46 10.99
N ARG A 196 -13.98 0.35 9.67
CA ARG A 196 -12.70 0.21 8.98
C ARG A 196 -12.13 1.54 8.50
N VAL A 197 -12.89 2.60 8.65
CA VAL A 197 -12.56 3.94 8.16
C VAL A 197 -12.04 4.83 9.27
N TYR A 198 -12.57 4.67 10.48
CA TYR A 198 -12.16 5.44 11.65
C TYR A 198 -12.06 4.56 12.89
N ALA A 199 -11.31 5.03 13.86
CA ALA A 199 -11.18 4.40 15.16
C ALA A 199 -10.93 5.43 16.25
N THR A 200 -11.54 5.23 17.40
CA THR A 200 -11.09 5.84 18.66
C THR A 200 -9.82 5.15 19.08
N LEU A 201 -8.83 5.90 19.52
CA LEU A 201 -7.58 5.36 20.04
C LEU A 201 -7.65 5.22 21.55
N THR A 202 -6.95 4.23 22.06
CA THR A 202 -6.63 4.06 23.47
C THR A 202 -5.15 4.23 23.69
N CYS A 203 -4.74 4.60 24.89
CA CYS A 203 -3.33 4.73 25.25
C CYS A 203 -3.04 3.95 26.54
N ALA A 204 -1.87 3.33 26.61
CA ALA A 204 -1.40 2.64 27.82
C ALA A 204 -1.19 3.58 29.02
N LYS A 205 -1.16 4.89 28.78
CA LYS A 205 -1.04 5.95 29.78
C LYS A 205 -2.22 6.90 29.66
N GLU A 206 -2.66 7.43 30.78
CA GLU A 206 -3.60 8.54 30.78
C GLU A 206 -2.92 9.80 30.22
N LEU A 207 -3.59 10.48 29.31
CA LEU A 207 -3.12 11.70 28.68
C LEU A 207 -4.00 12.86 29.10
N SER A 208 -3.38 14.02 29.37
CA SER A 208 -4.15 15.25 29.51
C SER A 208 -4.64 15.73 28.14
N GLU A 209 -5.69 16.54 28.14
CA GLU A 209 -6.23 17.13 26.91
C GLU A 209 -5.15 17.90 26.10
N GLU A 210 -4.27 18.62 26.81
CA GLU A 210 -3.16 19.35 26.17
C GLU A 210 -2.19 18.39 25.46
N GLN A 211 -1.86 17.26 26.09
CA GLN A 211 -1.01 16.23 25.51
C GLN A 211 -1.68 15.61 24.27
N GLU A 212 -2.97 15.28 24.34
CA GLU A 212 -3.72 14.76 23.19
C GLU A 212 -3.72 15.75 22.02
N ARG A 213 -3.98 17.03 22.26
CA ARG A 213 -3.96 18.08 21.22
C ARG A 213 -2.58 18.27 20.60
N THR A 214 -1.53 18.17 21.40
CA THR A 214 -0.14 18.23 20.93
C THR A 214 0.17 17.06 20.00
N LEU A 215 -0.16 15.83 20.42
CA LEU A 215 0.03 14.63 19.61
C LEU A 215 -0.74 14.67 18.29
N ILE A 216 -1.98 15.15 18.32
CA ILE A 216 -2.80 15.35 17.11
C ILE A 216 -2.12 16.28 16.11
N LYS A 217 -1.62 17.41 16.59
CA LYS A 217 -0.92 18.39 15.76
C LYS A 217 0.35 17.82 15.14
N GLU A 218 1.15 17.11 15.94
CA GLU A 218 2.39 16.48 15.48
C GLU A 218 2.12 15.37 14.45
N PHE A 219 1.18 14.48 14.74
CA PHE A 219 0.82 13.40 13.81
C PHE A 219 0.36 13.95 12.46
N ASN A 220 -0.57 14.89 12.48
CA ASN A 220 -1.10 15.46 11.23
C ASN A 220 -0.01 16.18 10.43
N LYS A 221 0.93 16.86 11.10
CA LYS A 221 2.09 17.47 10.45
C LYS A 221 3.00 16.43 9.82
N GLN A 222 3.40 15.41 10.57
CA GLN A 222 4.26 14.33 10.07
C GLN A 222 3.61 13.58 8.91
N LEU A 223 2.31 13.31 8.99
CA LEU A 223 1.55 12.68 7.91
C LEU A 223 1.57 13.54 6.64
N GLU A 224 1.36 14.84 6.77
CA GLU A 224 1.39 15.75 5.62
C GLU A 224 2.79 15.85 5.01
N ASP A 225 3.83 15.90 5.82
CA ASP A 225 5.23 15.90 5.37
C ASP A 225 5.57 14.60 4.64
N PHE A 226 5.16 13.45 5.19
CA PHE A 226 5.29 12.15 4.54
C PHE A 226 4.57 12.09 3.19
N ARG A 227 3.34 12.61 3.13
CA ARG A 227 2.56 12.65 1.89
C ARG A 227 3.24 13.53 0.82
N LYS A 228 3.81 14.66 1.21
CA LYS A 228 4.55 15.55 0.31
C LYS A 228 5.84 14.89 -0.19
N GLN A 229 6.61 14.30 0.71
CA GLN A 229 7.86 13.64 0.38
C GLN A 229 7.71 12.55 -0.67
N TYR A 230 6.62 11.77 -0.60
CA TYR A 230 6.37 10.65 -1.50
C TYR A 230 5.22 10.91 -2.51
N PHE A 231 4.82 12.15 -2.70
CA PHE A 231 3.79 12.56 -3.68
C PHE A 231 2.48 11.78 -3.55
N ASP A 232 2.07 11.46 -2.32
CA ASP A 232 0.91 10.58 -2.04
C ASP A 232 1.03 9.15 -2.62
N LEU A 233 2.17 8.75 -3.17
CA LEU A 233 2.33 7.44 -3.82
C LEU A 233 2.63 6.30 -2.85
N SER A 234 3.19 6.59 -1.66
CA SER A 234 3.63 5.58 -0.68
C SER A 234 2.48 4.91 0.07
N MET A 235 1.29 5.50 0.07
CA MET A 235 0.14 4.98 0.80
C MET A 235 -0.65 3.98 -0.04
N THR A 236 -1.20 2.95 0.62
CA THR A 236 -2.05 1.96 -0.05
C THR A 236 -3.31 2.61 -0.62
N ASN A 237 -3.62 2.35 -1.89
CA ASN A 237 -4.87 2.79 -2.47
C ASN A 237 -6.03 1.92 -1.99
N TYR A 238 -7.09 2.58 -1.54
CA TYR A 238 -8.40 1.96 -1.40
C TYR A 238 -9.10 1.92 -2.76
N ARG A 239 -10.04 1.02 -2.95
CA ARG A 239 -10.62 0.63 -4.25
C ARG A 239 -10.89 1.75 -5.24
N ASP A 240 -11.45 2.88 -4.78
CA ASP A 240 -12.06 3.84 -5.69
C ASP A 240 -11.28 5.15 -5.75
N TYR A 241 -11.09 5.68 -6.97
CA TYR A 241 -10.66 7.05 -7.21
C TYR A 241 -9.36 7.45 -6.51
N ASN A 242 -8.35 6.57 -6.48
CA ASN A 242 -7.04 6.86 -5.88
C ASN A 242 -7.10 7.29 -4.39
N ARG A 243 -8.17 6.93 -3.68
CA ARG A 243 -8.29 7.23 -2.25
C ARG A 243 -7.22 6.48 -1.47
N LYS A 244 -6.48 7.22 -0.65
CA LYS A 244 -5.42 6.66 0.17
C LYS A 244 -5.98 6.08 1.46
N ARG A 245 -5.28 5.09 1.97
CA ARG A 245 -5.58 4.45 3.25
C ARG A 245 -4.30 4.18 4.01
N ILE A 246 -4.34 4.38 5.32
CA ILE A 246 -3.30 3.87 6.24
C ILE A 246 -3.82 2.67 7.02
N GLY A 247 -2.91 1.77 7.40
CA GLY A 247 -3.21 0.75 8.38
C GLY A 247 -3.27 1.36 9.79
N PHE A 248 -3.98 0.75 10.71
CA PHE A 248 -4.01 1.24 12.11
C PHE A 248 -2.63 1.19 12.76
N THR A 249 -1.79 0.20 12.41
CA THR A 249 -0.39 0.11 12.84
C THR A 249 0.49 1.27 12.38
N PHE A 250 0.08 2.03 11.40
CA PHE A 250 0.76 3.26 10.98
C PHE A 250 0.49 4.41 11.94
N ALA A 251 -0.64 4.39 12.62
CA ALA A 251 -1.10 5.48 13.48
C ALA A 251 -0.73 5.28 14.97
N TYR A 252 -0.23 4.12 15.33
CA TYR A 252 0.19 3.75 16.66
C TYR A 252 1.70 3.97 16.82
#